data_7c22fa681c95491ed548eb480b493ba3
#
_entry.id   7c22fa681c95491ed548eb480b493ba3
#
_cell.length_a   1.000
_cell.length_b   1.000
_cell.length_c   1.000
_cell.angle_alpha   90.00
_cell.angle_beta   90.00
_cell.angle_gamma   90.00
#
_symmetry.space_group_name_H-M   'P 1'
#
loop_
_entity.id
_entity.type
_entity.pdbx_description
1 polymer ?
#
loop_
_entity_poly.entity_id
_entity_poly.type
_entity_poly.pdbx_seq_one_letter_code
_entity_poly.pdbx_strand_id
1 'polypeptide(L)'
;MTDPVQLPAQERVYGSFASMLRKYDRYARQDAFRGSTPEEFRQWREDTRSLLHSLLGTCKMERDIQDARRMETVFTEEGIRREHWRIQVEPEVWMTLFLLAPVGAGKDTPVILCPPGHNGAGKYSVAGVRDYPPITEKIDHYHYDYGLQLAKQGCVTVCPDCRGFGERREDPEDTRRLPEGLKGDCYRLAHMGEPLG
;
A
#
# COMPACT_ATOMS: atom_id res chain seq x y z
N MET A 1 -4.81 -22.57 26.44
CA MET A 1 -5.76 -21.59 25.90
C MET A 1 -6.59 -21.11 27.07
N THR A 2 -6.36 -19.90 27.53
CA THR A 2 -7.19 -19.27 28.56
C THR A 2 -8.45 -18.78 27.89
N ASP A 3 -9.62 -19.20 28.38
CA ASP A 3 -10.90 -18.68 27.89
C ASP A 3 -10.91 -17.15 27.95
N PRO A 4 -11.49 -16.48 26.94
CA PRO A 4 -11.59 -15.05 26.96
C PRO A 4 -12.40 -14.62 28.19
N VAL A 5 -11.83 -13.71 28.99
CA VAL A 5 -12.50 -13.14 30.16
C VAL A 5 -13.83 -12.55 29.70
N GLN A 6 -14.95 -13.22 30.05
CA GLN A 6 -16.28 -12.67 29.83
C GLN A 6 -16.57 -11.66 30.95
N LEU A 7 -16.49 -10.36 30.61
CA LEU A 7 -16.95 -9.31 31.51
C LEU A 7 -18.49 -9.39 31.65
N PRO A 8 -19.02 -9.18 32.85
CA PRO A 8 -20.47 -9.08 33.08
C PRO A 8 -21.12 -8.05 32.13
N ALA A 9 -22.31 -8.34 31.63
CA ALA A 9 -22.99 -7.50 30.64
C ALA A 9 -23.17 -6.03 31.11
N GLN A 10 -23.28 -5.81 32.39
CA GLN A 10 -23.40 -4.46 33.01
C GLN A 10 -22.08 -3.67 33.05
N GLU A 11 -20.91 -4.30 32.80
CA GLU A 11 -19.62 -3.61 32.75
C GLU A 11 -19.23 -3.18 31.32
N ARG A 12 -20.07 -3.44 30.32
CA ARG A 12 -19.86 -3.00 28.95
C ARG A 12 -20.28 -1.55 28.69
N VAL A 13 -20.09 -0.68 29.65
CA VAL A 13 -20.50 0.74 29.56
C VAL A 13 -19.60 1.55 28.61
N TYR A 14 -18.43 1.03 28.29
CA TYR A 14 -17.40 1.74 27.53
C TYR A 14 -17.41 1.42 26.02
N GLY A 15 -18.40 0.68 25.54
CA GLY A 15 -18.52 0.36 24.13
C GLY A 15 -18.89 1.58 23.28
N SER A 16 -18.05 1.94 22.31
CA SER A 16 -18.31 3.05 21.37
C SER A 16 -19.16 2.65 20.17
N PHE A 17 -19.47 1.36 20.01
CA PHE A 17 -20.11 0.82 18.80
C PHE A 17 -21.46 1.48 18.47
N ALA A 18 -22.34 1.62 19.47
CA ALA A 18 -23.63 2.27 19.26
C ALA A 18 -23.50 3.75 18.84
N SER A 19 -22.49 4.46 19.38
CA SER A 19 -22.17 5.82 18.95
C SER A 19 -21.65 5.87 17.52
N MET A 20 -20.81 4.92 17.15
CA MET A 20 -20.29 4.81 15.78
C MET A 20 -21.40 4.52 14.77
N LEU A 21 -22.35 3.63 15.10
CA LEU A 21 -23.51 3.36 14.25
C LEU A 21 -24.37 4.61 14.05
N ARG A 22 -24.69 5.35 15.12
CA ARG A 22 -25.45 6.61 15.00
C ARG A 22 -24.73 7.65 14.14
N LYS A 23 -23.40 7.73 14.25
CA LYS A 23 -22.60 8.62 13.39
C LYS A 23 -22.59 8.13 11.94
N TYR A 24 -22.49 6.84 11.75
CA TYR A 24 -22.59 6.26 10.41
C TYR A 24 -23.94 6.56 9.75
N ASP A 25 -25.05 6.31 10.45
CA ASP A 25 -26.38 6.59 9.92
C ASP A 25 -26.58 8.07 9.58
N ARG A 26 -25.98 8.96 10.37
CA ARG A 26 -26.12 10.40 10.18
C ARG A 26 -25.19 10.99 9.11
N TYR A 27 -23.99 10.49 8.98
CA TYR A 27 -22.93 11.14 8.20
C TYR A 27 -22.41 10.30 7.03
N ALA A 28 -22.62 8.99 7.05
CA ALA A 28 -22.16 8.16 5.95
C ALA A 28 -22.89 8.45 4.64
N ARG A 29 -22.17 8.32 3.55
CA ARG A 29 -22.70 8.43 2.20
C ARG A 29 -23.32 9.79 1.87
N GLN A 30 -22.91 10.86 2.55
CA GLN A 30 -23.38 12.22 2.23
C GLN A 30 -23.01 12.60 0.78
N ASP A 31 -21.82 12.20 0.34
CA ASP A 31 -21.29 12.46 -0.99
C ASP A 31 -21.61 11.33 -1.99
N ALA A 32 -22.57 10.44 -1.68
CA ALA A 32 -22.96 9.38 -2.60
C ALA A 32 -23.64 9.96 -3.85
N PHE A 33 -23.33 9.39 -5.01
CA PHE A 33 -24.03 9.74 -6.25
C PHE A 33 -25.54 9.48 -6.12
N ARG A 34 -26.35 10.49 -6.48
CA ARG A 34 -27.82 10.44 -6.42
C ARG A 34 -28.46 10.91 -7.73
N GLY A 35 -27.66 11.17 -8.74
CA GLY A 35 -28.13 11.58 -10.05
C GLY A 35 -28.59 10.40 -10.91
N SER A 36 -29.15 10.72 -12.08
CA SER A 36 -29.67 9.77 -13.04
C SER A 36 -29.14 9.95 -14.47
N THR A 37 -28.39 11.04 -14.70
CA THR A 37 -27.86 11.38 -16.01
C THR A 37 -26.33 11.27 -16.08
N PRO A 38 -25.74 11.07 -17.27
CA PRO A 38 -24.30 11.07 -17.44
C PRO A 38 -23.66 12.42 -17.07
N GLU A 39 -24.36 13.52 -17.24
CA GLU A 39 -23.91 14.87 -16.91
C GLU A 39 -23.78 15.04 -15.40
N GLU A 40 -24.80 14.65 -14.64
CA GLU A 40 -24.79 14.65 -13.17
C GLU A 40 -23.69 13.72 -12.61
N PHE A 41 -23.46 12.57 -13.27
CA PHE A 41 -22.38 11.68 -12.87
C PHE A 41 -21.00 12.33 -13.09
N ARG A 42 -20.79 13.03 -14.22
CA ARG A 42 -19.51 13.71 -14.48
C ARG A 42 -19.24 14.80 -13.44
N GLN A 43 -20.25 15.61 -13.13
CA GLN A 43 -20.12 16.65 -12.12
C GLN A 43 -19.82 16.06 -10.75
N TRP A 44 -20.62 15.11 -10.29
CA TRP A 44 -20.39 14.43 -9.02
C TRP A 44 -19.00 13.80 -8.94
N ARG A 45 -18.51 13.20 -10.00
CA ARG A 45 -17.19 12.59 -10.07
C ARG A 45 -16.08 13.61 -9.86
N GLU A 46 -16.19 14.78 -10.49
CA GLU A 46 -15.17 15.84 -10.35
C GLU A 46 -15.20 16.44 -8.93
N ASP A 47 -16.37 16.68 -8.38
CA ASP A 47 -16.53 17.20 -7.02
C ASP A 47 -15.99 16.21 -5.99
N THR A 48 -16.36 14.93 -6.11
CA THR A 48 -15.88 13.86 -5.22
C THR A 48 -14.37 13.64 -5.34
N ARG A 49 -13.83 13.74 -6.56
CA ARG A 49 -12.39 13.65 -6.78
C ARG A 49 -11.65 14.79 -6.07
N SER A 50 -12.16 16.01 -6.19
CA SER A 50 -11.58 17.19 -5.54
C SER A 50 -11.62 17.05 -4.03
N LEU A 51 -12.74 16.59 -3.47
CA LEU A 51 -12.87 16.31 -2.04
C LEU A 51 -11.88 15.21 -1.60
N LEU A 52 -11.76 14.13 -2.34
CA LEU A 52 -10.84 13.04 -2.04
C LEU A 52 -9.37 13.52 -2.06
N HIS A 53 -8.99 14.31 -3.05
CA HIS A 53 -7.65 14.91 -3.11
C HIS A 53 -7.36 15.80 -1.90
N SER A 54 -8.35 16.58 -1.46
CA SER A 54 -8.23 17.41 -0.27
C SER A 54 -8.06 16.56 1.00
N LEU A 55 -8.91 15.55 1.18
CA LEU A 55 -8.88 14.66 2.35
C LEU A 55 -7.59 13.84 2.44
N LEU A 56 -7.05 13.41 1.31
CA LEU A 56 -5.80 12.66 1.25
C LEU A 56 -4.55 13.55 1.26
N GLY A 57 -4.71 14.88 1.23
CA GLY A 57 -3.59 15.81 1.14
C GLY A 57 -2.80 15.75 -0.17
N THR A 58 -3.28 14.99 -1.18
CA THR A 58 -2.56 14.83 -2.45
C THR A 58 -2.45 16.13 -3.26
N CYS A 59 -3.27 17.13 -2.94
CA CYS A 59 -3.16 18.47 -3.52
C CYS A 59 -1.93 19.25 -3.02
N LYS A 60 -1.33 18.81 -1.91
CA LYS A 60 -0.11 19.41 -1.32
C LYS A 60 1.16 18.71 -1.79
N MET A 61 1.04 17.59 -2.50
CA MET A 61 2.20 16.82 -2.97
C MET A 61 2.84 17.49 -4.17
N GLU A 62 4.11 17.77 -4.07
CA GLU A 62 4.93 18.28 -5.17
C GLU A 62 5.39 17.12 -6.05
N ARG A 63 4.69 16.92 -7.16
CA ARG A 63 5.05 15.88 -8.12
C ARG A 63 6.22 16.33 -8.97
N ASP A 64 7.38 15.77 -8.71
CA ASP A 64 8.56 16.05 -9.51
C ASP A 64 9.40 14.77 -9.67
N ILE A 65 9.31 14.16 -10.85
CA ILE A 65 10.15 13.01 -11.19
C ILE A 65 11.43 13.54 -11.82
N GLN A 66 12.44 13.77 -11.00
CA GLN A 66 13.73 14.32 -11.46
C GLN A 66 14.78 13.24 -11.73
N ASP A 67 14.74 12.12 -11.02
CA ASP A 67 15.75 11.08 -11.16
C ASP A 67 15.12 9.68 -11.04
N ALA A 68 15.55 8.80 -11.93
CA ALA A 68 15.18 7.39 -11.91
C ALA A 68 16.41 6.54 -12.20
N ARG A 69 16.79 5.71 -11.24
CA ARG A 69 18.00 4.87 -11.32
C ARG A 69 17.66 3.41 -11.12
N ARG A 70 18.11 2.60 -12.07
CA ARG A 70 18.16 1.15 -11.88
C ARG A 70 19.37 0.81 -11.02
N MET A 71 19.11 0.20 -9.86
CA MET A 71 20.13 -0.17 -8.88
C MET A 71 20.69 -1.57 -9.14
N GLU A 72 19.81 -2.50 -9.54
CA GLU A 72 20.16 -3.89 -9.73
C GLU A 72 19.26 -4.55 -10.78
N THR A 73 19.78 -5.60 -11.40
CA THR A 73 19.01 -6.50 -12.27
C THR A 73 19.36 -7.94 -11.94
N VAL A 74 18.35 -8.74 -11.65
CA VAL A 74 18.47 -10.18 -11.36
C VAL A 74 17.55 -10.95 -12.32
N PHE A 75 18.00 -12.09 -12.79
CA PHE A 75 17.15 -13.04 -13.49
C PHE A 75 16.80 -14.17 -12.54
N THR A 76 15.52 -14.38 -12.32
CA THR A 76 15.04 -15.45 -11.45
C THR A 76 15.05 -16.80 -12.18
N GLU A 77 14.99 -17.89 -11.42
CA GLU A 77 14.94 -19.24 -11.99
C GLU A 77 13.70 -19.45 -12.86
N GLU A 78 12.63 -18.71 -12.59
CA GLU A 78 11.39 -18.75 -13.37
C GLU A 78 11.46 -17.96 -14.70
N GLY A 79 12.63 -17.41 -15.04
CA GLY A 79 12.81 -16.64 -16.26
C GLY A 79 12.22 -15.23 -16.21
N ILE A 80 12.07 -14.66 -15.00
CA ILE A 80 11.63 -13.29 -14.80
C ILE A 80 12.83 -12.39 -14.58
N ARG A 81 12.94 -11.31 -15.34
CA ARG A 81 13.88 -10.24 -15.08
C ARG A 81 13.32 -9.36 -13.99
N ARG A 82 13.94 -9.31 -12.81
CA ARG A 82 13.63 -8.42 -11.71
C ARG A 82 14.63 -7.28 -11.68
N GLU A 83 14.15 -6.07 -11.85
CA GLU A 83 14.93 -4.85 -11.75
C GLU A 83 14.56 -4.08 -10.48
N HIS A 84 15.55 -3.70 -9.69
CA HIS A 84 15.39 -2.80 -8.55
C HIS A 84 15.62 -1.37 -8.99
N TRP A 85 14.63 -0.51 -8.77
CA TRP A 85 14.68 0.90 -9.14
C TRP A 85 14.49 1.80 -7.94
N ARG A 86 15.12 2.96 -7.99
CA ARG A 86 14.90 4.10 -7.11
C ARG A 86 14.46 5.29 -7.97
N ILE A 87 13.34 5.90 -7.62
CA ILE A 87 12.74 7.01 -8.36
C ILE A 87 12.47 8.16 -7.38
N GLN A 88 12.92 9.35 -7.71
CA GLN A 88 12.53 10.54 -6.97
C GLN A 88 11.13 10.96 -7.41
N VAL A 89 10.18 10.98 -6.48
CA VAL A 89 8.75 11.24 -6.75
C VAL A 89 8.30 12.62 -6.30
N GLU A 90 9.03 13.22 -5.37
CA GLU A 90 8.87 14.58 -4.87
C GLU A 90 10.26 15.11 -4.48
N PRO A 91 10.47 16.42 -4.27
CA PRO A 91 11.71 16.92 -3.69
C PRO A 91 12.07 16.14 -2.42
N GLU A 92 13.28 15.60 -2.36
CA GLU A 92 13.81 14.81 -1.24
C GLU A 92 13.05 13.50 -0.91
N VAL A 93 11.98 13.16 -1.65
CA VAL A 93 11.19 11.94 -1.43
C VAL A 93 11.48 10.92 -2.52
N TRP A 94 11.93 9.74 -2.09
CA TRP A 94 12.28 8.64 -2.97
C TRP A 94 11.31 7.48 -2.82
N MET A 95 11.03 6.84 -3.95
CA MET A 95 10.29 5.59 -4.00
C MET A 95 11.20 4.50 -4.55
N THR A 96 11.23 3.35 -3.90
CA THR A 96 11.85 2.14 -4.41
C THR A 96 10.78 1.21 -4.98
N LEU A 97 11.13 0.46 -6.02
CA LEU A 97 10.24 -0.52 -6.62
C LEU A 97 11.02 -1.69 -7.23
N PHE A 98 10.35 -2.83 -7.37
CA PHE A 98 10.76 -3.88 -8.30
C PHE A 98 9.90 -3.82 -9.56
N LEU A 99 10.57 -3.87 -10.71
CA LEU A 99 9.93 -4.13 -11.99
C LEU A 99 10.23 -5.57 -12.37
N LEU A 100 9.19 -6.35 -12.59
CA LEU A 100 9.27 -7.74 -12.99
C LEU A 100 8.81 -7.85 -14.45
N ALA A 101 9.67 -8.37 -15.31
CA ALA A 101 9.36 -8.53 -16.72
C ALA A 101 9.68 -9.97 -17.16
N PRO A 102 8.73 -10.68 -17.77
CA PRO A 102 9.00 -11.98 -18.38
C PRO A 102 9.99 -11.83 -19.54
N VAL A 103 10.74 -12.90 -19.84
CA VAL A 103 11.59 -12.94 -21.02
C VAL A 103 10.72 -12.72 -22.26
N GLY A 104 11.16 -11.81 -23.13
CA GLY A 104 10.41 -11.45 -24.34
C GLY A 104 9.35 -10.36 -24.15
N ALA A 105 9.22 -9.79 -22.96
CA ALA A 105 8.36 -8.62 -22.76
C ALA A 105 8.77 -7.47 -23.69
N GLY A 106 7.80 -6.87 -24.35
CA GLY A 106 7.96 -5.78 -25.31
C GLY A 106 6.93 -4.67 -25.09
N LYS A 107 6.86 -3.75 -26.05
CA LYS A 107 5.99 -2.55 -25.98
C LYS A 107 4.50 -2.84 -25.81
N ASP A 108 4.04 -3.97 -26.28
CA ASP A 108 2.63 -4.37 -26.23
C ASP A 108 2.31 -5.28 -25.03
N THR A 109 3.31 -5.56 -24.18
CA THR A 109 3.11 -6.35 -22.96
C THR A 109 2.31 -5.55 -21.94
N PRO A 110 1.21 -6.09 -21.37
CA PRO A 110 0.44 -5.42 -20.35
C PRO A 110 1.28 -5.09 -19.12
N VAL A 111 1.08 -3.90 -18.56
CA VAL A 111 1.75 -3.43 -17.33
C VAL A 111 0.75 -3.35 -16.21
N ILE A 112 1.06 -3.97 -15.08
CA ILE A 112 0.19 -4.00 -13.89
C ILE A 112 0.94 -3.39 -12.70
N LEU A 113 0.31 -2.41 -12.04
CA LEU A 113 0.78 -1.86 -10.78
C LEU A 113 0.35 -2.76 -9.62
N CYS A 114 1.30 -3.23 -8.83
CA CYS A 114 1.13 -4.19 -7.76
C CYS A 114 1.59 -3.59 -6.41
N PRO A 115 0.82 -2.68 -5.80
CA PRO A 115 1.19 -2.08 -4.52
C PRO A 115 1.05 -3.10 -3.39
N PRO A 116 1.93 -3.08 -2.37
CA PRO A 116 1.87 -4.03 -1.26
C PRO A 116 0.64 -3.77 -0.37
N GLY A 117 0.20 -4.83 0.31
CA GLY A 117 -0.70 -4.72 1.45
C GLY A 117 0.04 -4.33 2.73
N HIS A 118 -0.60 -4.44 3.89
CA HIS A 118 -0.11 -3.99 5.20
C HIS A 118 0.95 -4.91 5.86
N ASN A 119 1.59 -5.81 5.13
CA ASN A 119 2.52 -6.78 5.70
C ASN A 119 3.91 -6.24 6.06
N GLY A 120 4.15 -4.97 5.85
CA GLY A 120 5.40 -4.27 6.19
C GLY A 120 6.62 -4.64 5.34
N ALA A 121 6.58 -5.74 4.60
CA ALA A 121 7.69 -6.17 3.75
C ALA A 121 7.73 -5.42 2.40
N GLY A 122 6.67 -4.65 2.10
CA GLY A 122 6.60 -3.85 0.89
C GLY A 122 6.72 -4.67 -0.38
N LYS A 123 7.48 -4.17 -1.33
CA LYS A 123 7.72 -4.81 -2.63
C LYS A 123 8.31 -6.21 -2.57
N TYR A 124 9.03 -6.55 -1.49
CA TYR A 124 9.72 -7.85 -1.38
C TYR A 124 8.75 -9.03 -1.43
N SER A 125 7.68 -8.98 -0.65
CA SER A 125 6.66 -10.04 -0.67
C SER A 125 5.92 -10.09 -2.00
N VAL A 126 5.55 -8.94 -2.55
CA VAL A 126 4.80 -8.85 -3.81
C VAL A 126 5.62 -9.37 -5.00
N ALA A 127 6.91 -9.09 -4.99
CA ALA A 127 7.86 -9.56 -6.01
C ALA A 127 8.34 -11.01 -5.78
N GLY A 128 7.85 -11.70 -4.76
CA GLY A 128 8.21 -13.08 -4.48
C GLY A 128 9.65 -13.27 -4.00
N VAL A 129 10.23 -12.27 -3.33
CA VAL A 129 11.59 -12.38 -2.76
C VAL A 129 11.53 -13.22 -1.49
N ARG A 130 12.25 -14.35 -1.50
CA ARG A 130 12.19 -15.38 -0.45
C ARG A 130 13.46 -15.43 0.43
N ASP A 131 14.35 -14.45 0.30
CA ASP A 131 15.63 -14.43 1.01
C ASP A 131 15.49 -14.24 2.53
N TYR A 132 14.30 -13.87 3.00
CA TYR A 132 13.99 -13.61 4.39
C TYR A 132 12.88 -14.55 4.89
N PRO A 133 13.15 -15.43 5.88
CA PRO A 133 12.17 -16.41 6.37
C PRO A 133 10.79 -15.84 6.71
N PRO A 134 10.66 -14.70 7.41
CA PRO A 134 9.35 -14.12 7.72
C PRO A 134 8.55 -13.67 6.49
N ILE A 135 9.23 -13.30 5.41
CA ILE A 135 8.57 -12.95 4.14
C ILE A 135 8.09 -14.21 3.44
N THR A 136 8.95 -15.25 3.40
CA THR A 136 8.64 -16.55 2.82
C THR A 136 7.40 -17.16 3.46
N GLU A 137 7.32 -17.16 4.78
CA GLU A 137 6.15 -17.67 5.52
C GLU A 137 4.86 -16.93 5.11
N LYS A 138 4.91 -15.60 5.01
CA LYS A 138 3.75 -14.80 4.58
C LYS A 138 3.36 -15.07 3.13
N ILE A 139 4.33 -15.24 2.24
CA ILE A 139 4.07 -15.61 0.85
C ILE A 139 3.34 -16.96 0.81
N ASP A 140 3.86 -17.96 1.52
CA ASP A 140 3.31 -19.30 1.51
C ASP A 140 1.91 -19.37 2.13
N HIS A 141 1.67 -18.60 3.17
CA HIS A 141 0.39 -18.59 3.86
C HIS A 141 -0.70 -17.76 3.19
N TYR A 142 -0.32 -16.59 2.63
CA TYR A 142 -1.29 -15.61 2.11
C TYR A 142 -1.20 -15.36 0.60
N HIS A 143 -0.26 -16.01 -0.10
CA HIS A 143 -0.01 -15.81 -1.52
C HIS A 143 0.28 -14.33 -1.87
N TYR A 144 1.11 -13.68 -1.07
CA TYR A 144 1.44 -12.26 -1.26
C TYR A 144 2.33 -11.97 -2.46
N ASP A 145 2.85 -12.97 -3.14
CA ASP A 145 3.71 -12.85 -4.32
C ASP A 145 2.93 -12.63 -5.62
N TYR A 146 1.78 -12.01 -5.54
CA TYR A 146 0.90 -11.82 -6.70
C TYR A 146 1.55 -11.03 -7.85
N GLY A 147 2.49 -10.12 -7.58
CA GLY A 147 3.27 -9.45 -8.61
C GLY A 147 4.13 -10.42 -9.41
N LEU A 148 4.80 -11.37 -8.74
CA LEU A 148 5.53 -12.44 -9.41
C LEU A 148 4.58 -13.37 -10.18
N GLN A 149 3.44 -13.74 -9.57
CA GLN A 149 2.48 -14.62 -10.25
C GLN A 149 1.92 -14.00 -11.53
N LEU A 150 1.61 -12.71 -11.53
CA LEU A 150 1.19 -11.98 -12.73
C LEU A 150 2.31 -11.86 -13.77
N ALA A 151 3.56 -11.69 -13.32
CA ALA A 151 4.71 -11.70 -14.26
C ALA A 151 4.88 -13.06 -14.93
N LYS A 152 4.68 -14.16 -14.20
CA LYS A 152 4.66 -15.52 -14.76
C LYS A 152 3.53 -15.73 -15.78
N GLN A 153 2.44 -14.98 -15.69
CA GLN A 153 1.36 -15.00 -16.68
C GLN A 153 1.61 -14.09 -17.90
N GLY A 154 2.80 -13.51 -18.02
CA GLY A 154 3.20 -12.74 -19.19
C GLY A 154 3.00 -11.23 -19.06
N CYS A 155 2.67 -10.71 -17.88
CA CYS A 155 2.56 -9.28 -17.65
C CYS A 155 3.90 -8.68 -17.17
N VAL A 156 4.14 -7.42 -17.47
CA VAL A 156 5.13 -6.63 -16.71
C VAL A 156 4.47 -6.14 -15.44
N THR A 157 5.09 -6.36 -14.29
CA THR A 157 4.54 -5.88 -13.02
C THR A 157 5.46 -4.86 -12.36
N VAL A 158 4.86 -3.82 -11.79
CA VAL A 158 5.54 -2.77 -11.04
C VAL A 158 5.11 -2.89 -9.59
N CYS A 159 6.04 -3.26 -8.73
CA CYS A 159 5.84 -3.51 -7.31
C CYS A 159 6.52 -2.39 -6.50
N PRO A 160 5.83 -1.28 -6.20
CA PRO A 160 6.42 -0.17 -5.46
C PRO A 160 6.43 -0.43 -3.96
N ASP A 161 7.31 0.27 -3.25
CA ASP A 161 7.13 0.51 -1.82
C ASP A 161 6.23 1.72 -1.61
N CYS A 162 5.10 1.52 -0.95
CA CYS A 162 4.32 2.63 -0.42
C CYS A 162 5.05 3.31 0.74
N ARG A 163 4.67 4.53 1.09
CA ARG A 163 5.24 5.23 2.27
C ARG A 163 5.12 4.35 3.51
N GLY A 164 6.20 4.21 4.25
CA GLY A 164 6.30 3.38 5.46
C GLY A 164 6.43 1.88 5.23
N PHE A 165 6.52 1.43 3.97
CA PHE A 165 6.71 0.01 3.63
C PHE A 165 8.11 -0.25 3.08
N GLY A 166 8.58 -1.47 3.24
CA GLY A 166 9.83 -1.94 2.66
C GLY A 166 11.02 -1.03 3.00
N GLU A 167 11.68 -0.52 1.98
CA GLU A 167 12.82 0.40 2.13
C GLU A 167 12.42 1.85 2.44
N ARG A 168 11.13 2.17 2.37
CA ARG A 168 10.59 3.49 2.73
C ARG A 168 10.11 3.57 4.18
N ARG A 169 10.56 2.66 5.03
CA ARG A 169 10.33 2.74 6.47
C ARG A 169 11.14 3.87 7.07
N GLU A 170 10.63 4.39 8.17
CA GLU A 170 11.39 5.27 9.03
C GLU A 170 12.66 4.59 9.55
N ASP A 171 13.61 5.38 9.98
CA ASP A 171 14.91 4.90 10.48
C ASP A 171 14.70 3.76 11.50
N PRO A 172 15.48 2.66 11.41
CA PRO A 172 15.45 1.60 12.39
C PRO A 172 15.67 2.05 13.83
N GLU A 173 16.43 3.12 14.05
CA GLU A 173 16.61 3.72 15.36
C GLU A 173 15.31 4.28 15.94
N ASP A 174 14.54 5.01 15.13
CA ASP A 174 13.24 5.53 15.54
C ASP A 174 12.24 4.40 15.79
N THR A 175 12.39 3.30 15.06
CA THR A 175 11.52 2.12 15.22
C THR A 175 11.89 1.22 16.38
N ARG A 176 13.12 1.26 16.90
CA ARG A 176 13.53 0.47 18.09
C ARG A 176 12.77 0.87 19.34
N ARG A 177 12.30 2.10 19.42
CA ARG A 177 11.52 2.62 20.56
C ARG A 177 10.08 2.13 20.57
N LEU A 178 9.63 1.47 19.50
CA LEU A 178 8.26 0.97 19.40
C LEU A 178 8.16 -0.43 20.01
N PRO A 179 7.01 -0.78 20.60
CA PRO A 179 6.71 -2.14 21.02
C PRO A 179 6.94 -3.14 19.89
N GLU A 180 7.38 -4.36 20.23
CA GLU A 180 7.73 -5.40 19.26
C GLU A 180 6.61 -5.68 18.25
N GLY A 181 5.37 -5.71 18.71
CA GLY A 181 4.20 -5.91 17.85
C GLY A 181 3.96 -4.82 16.81
N LEU A 182 4.55 -3.63 17.00
CA LEU A 182 4.42 -2.51 16.05
C LEU A 182 5.61 -2.38 15.10
N LYS A 183 6.73 -3.04 15.36
CA LYS A 183 7.93 -2.98 14.52
C LYS A 183 7.73 -3.51 13.11
N GLY A 184 6.81 -4.44 12.93
CA GLY A 184 6.47 -5.00 11.63
C GLY A 184 5.43 -4.22 10.85
N ASP A 185 4.70 -3.33 11.53
CA ASP A 185 3.62 -2.59 10.92
C ASP A 185 4.13 -1.38 10.15
N CYS A 186 3.53 -1.17 9.01
CA CYS A 186 3.77 -0.02 8.15
C CYS A 186 3.16 1.27 8.71
N TYR A 187 2.36 1.17 9.74
CA TYR A 187 1.65 2.28 10.35
C TYR A 187 2.59 3.12 11.21
N ARG A 188 3.30 4.00 10.54
CA ARG A 188 4.08 5.03 11.20
C ARG A 188 3.26 6.29 11.21
N LEU A 189 3.05 6.85 12.38
CA LEU A 189 2.27 8.08 12.54
C LEU A 189 2.84 9.21 11.70
N ALA A 190 4.16 9.27 11.53
CA ALA A 190 4.83 10.27 10.70
C ALA A 190 4.35 10.26 9.26
N HIS A 191 4.35 9.11 8.58
CA HIS A 191 3.93 9.06 7.19
C HIS A 191 2.41 9.00 6.98
N MET A 192 1.64 8.75 8.04
CA MET A 192 0.19 8.94 8.00
C MET A 192 -0.17 10.42 8.13
N GLY A 193 0.57 11.17 8.93
CA GLY A 193 0.34 12.59 9.12
C GLY A 193 0.75 13.45 7.92
N GLU A 194 1.71 13.02 7.14
CA GLU A 194 2.22 13.81 6.03
C GLU A 194 1.17 14.10 4.93
N PRO A 195 0.42 13.13 4.40
CA PRO A 195 -0.64 13.41 3.44
C PRO A 195 -1.86 14.10 4.03
N LEU A 196 -2.14 13.88 5.31
CA LEU A 196 -3.33 14.37 6.00
C LEU A 196 -3.11 15.68 6.77
N GLY A 197 -1.86 16.09 6.89
CA GLY A 197 -1.40 17.25 7.69
C GLY A 197 -1.72 18.64 7.12
#